data_fffde82cd198a2916f953939d3a8f93d
#
_entry.id   fffde82cd198a2916f953939d3a8f93d
#
_cell.length_a   1.000
_cell.length_b   1.000
_cell.length_c   1.000
_cell.angle_alpha   90.00
_cell.angle_beta   90.00
_cell.angle_gamma   90.00
#
_symmetry.space_group_name_H-M   'P 1'
#
loop_
_entity.id
_entity.type
_entity.pdbx_description
1 polymer ?
#
loop_
_entity_poly.entity_id
_entity_poly.type
_entity_poly.pdbx_seq_one_letter_code
_entity_poly.pdbx_strand_id
1 'polypeptide(L)'
;MLKNILVVEDEPASLEFISHFLRKGGYGVSEARDGAEAIELIDNSRFDLVLTDIRMPRLDGVALATHILSRIPTIPIIMMTAFPSEDLRPIWGYGIQCLSKPLSLHELQSTVQRALARG
;
A
#
# COMPACT_ATOMS: atom_id res chain seq x y z
N MET A 1 9.15 -15.57 10.81
CA MET A 1 9.33 -14.10 10.77
C MET A 1 8.07 -13.44 10.26
N LEU A 2 7.77 -12.26 10.80
CA LEU A 2 6.62 -11.51 10.32
C LEU A 2 6.87 -10.95 8.93
N LYS A 3 5.83 -10.96 8.11
CA LYS A 3 5.83 -10.20 6.87
C LYS A 3 5.63 -8.73 7.21
N ASN A 4 6.42 -7.85 6.61
CA ASN A 4 6.40 -6.42 6.90
C ASN A 4 5.65 -5.66 5.82
N ILE A 5 4.65 -4.90 6.24
CA ILE A 5 3.80 -4.11 5.33
C ILE A 5 4.04 -2.63 5.59
N LEU A 6 4.25 -1.87 4.52
CA LEU A 6 4.26 -0.42 4.60
C LEU A 6 2.87 0.09 4.27
N VAL A 7 2.26 0.83 5.19
CA VAL A 7 0.95 1.44 4.97
C VAL A 7 1.13 2.94 4.79
N VAL A 8 0.66 3.45 3.66
CA VAL A 8 0.79 4.87 3.31
C VAL A 8 -0.61 5.48 3.20
N GLU A 9 -0.94 6.38 4.12
CA GLU A 9 -2.26 7.00 4.20
C GLU A 9 -2.13 8.34 4.91
N ASP A 10 -2.66 9.41 4.31
CA ASP A 10 -2.52 10.74 4.88
C ASP A 10 -3.58 11.07 5.93
N GLU A 11 -4.67 10.33 5.99
CA GLU A 11 -5.71 10.54 6.99
C GLU A 11 -5.38 9.74 8.25
N PRO A 12 -5.10 10.41 9.40
CA PRO A 12 -4.58 9.73 10.59
C PRO A 12 -5.46 8.60 11.14
N ALA A 13 -6.77 8.78 11.15
CA ALA A 13 -7.68 7.77 11.69
C ALA A 13 -7.71 6.53 10.80
N SER A 14 -7.68 6.71 9.48
CA SER A 14 -7.63 5.60 8.53
C SER A 14 -6.31 4.84 8.66
N LEU A 15 -5.22 5.57 8.77
CA LEU A 15 -3.89 4.97 8.95
C LEU A 15 -3.84 4.10 10.21
N GLU A 16 -4.31 4.64 11.32
CA GLU A 16 -4.33 3.92 12.58
C GLU A 16 -5.20 2.66 12.50
N PHE A 17 -6.39 2.80 11.91
CA PHE A 17 -7.34 1.70 11.77
C PHE A 17 -6.78 0.56 10.93
N ILE A 18 -6.24 0.87 9.77
CA ILE A 18 -5.66 -0.12 8.87
C ILE A 18 -4.45 -0.80 9.53
N SER A 19 -3.58 -0.02 10.14
CA SER A 19 -2.39 -0.55 10.80
C SER A 19 -2.75 -1.49 11.94
N HIS A 20 -3.72 -1.10 12.76
CA HIS A 20 -4.18 -1.93 13.85
C HIS A 20 -4.74 -3.27 13.34
N PHE A 21 -5.57 -3.21 12.30
CA PHE A 21 -6.16 -4.41 11.72
C PHE A 21 -5.08 -5.36 11.20
N LEU A 22 -4.09 -4.83 10.49
CA LEU A 22 -3.02 -5.67 9.94
C LEU A 22 -2.12 -6.24 11.04
N ARG A 23 -1.80 -5.47 12.06
CA ARG A 23 -1.02 -5.97 13.19
C ARG A 23 -1.74 -7.10 13.91
N LYS A 24 -3.05 -6.98 14.07
CA LYS A 24 -3.85 -8.06 14.65
C LYS A 24 -3.84 -9.31 13.80
N GLY A 25 -3.67 -9.16 12.50
CA GLY A 25 -3.54 -10.27 11.57
C GLY A 25 -2.18 -10.95 11.57
N GLY A 26 -1.24 -10.45 12.36
CA GLY A 26 0.08 -11.06 12.50
C GLY A 26 1.17 -10.43 11.65
N TYR A 27 0.90 -9.28 11.05
CA TYR A 27 1.90 -8.59 10.21
C TYR A 27 2.67 -7.55 10.99
N GLY A 28 3.94 -7.33 10.58
CA GLY A 28 4.66 -6.14 11.00
C GLY A 28 4.19 -4.97 10.15
N VAL A 29 4.02 -3.80 10.73
CA VAL A 29 3.50 -2.64 10.01
C VAL A 29 4.35 -1.41 10.30
N SER A 30 4.76 -0.72 9.24
CA SER A 30 5.33 0.61 9.32
C SER A 30 4.35 1.58 8.67
N GLU A 31 4.30 2.80 9.17
CA GLU A 31 3.34 3.80 8.74
C GLU A 31 4.03 4.98 8.08
N ALA A 32 3.44 5.47 7.00
CA ALA A 32 3.87 6.71 6.36
C ALA A 32 2.63 7.55 6.09
N ARG A 33 2.73 8.85 6.32
CA ARG A 33 1.61 9.78 6.15
C ARG A 33 1.58 10.45 4.79
N ASP A 34 2.66 10.32 4.04
CA ASP A 34 2.75 10.89 2.70
C ASP A 34 3.79 10.13 1.90
N GLY A 35 3.89 10.47 0.61
CA GLY A 35 4.82 9.81 -0.28
C GLY A 35 6.28 10.02 0.08
N ALA A 36 6.63 11.18 0.64
CA ALA A 36 8.01 11.47 1.01
C ALA A 36 8.47 10.57 2.16
N GLU A 37 7.63 10.41 3.20
CA GLU A 37 7.92 9.47 4.29
C GLU A 37 8.03 8.04 3.77
N ALA A 38 7.13 7.67 2.85
CA ALA A 38 7.13 6.33 2.28
C ALA A 38 8.43 6.04 1.52
N ILE A 39 8.89 6.98 0.72
CA ILE A 39 10.14 6.85 -0.03
C ILE A 39 11.32 6.65 0.93
N GLU A 40 11.36 7.44 1.99
CA GLU A 40 12.43 7.32 2.98
C GLU A 40 12.44 5.93 3.61
N LEU A 41 11.27 5.41 3.96
CA LEU A 41 11.17 4.07 4.54
C LEU A 41 11.55 2.98 3.54
N ILE A 42 11.10 3.10 2.31
CA ILE A 42 11.43 2.14 1.24
C ILE A 42 12.93 2.11 0.97
N ASP A 43 13.57 3.26 0.98
CA ASP A 43 14.99 3.35 0.69
C ASP A 43 15.88 2.83 1.83
N ASN A 44 15.35 2.80 3.05
CA ASN A 44 16.14 2.46 4.25
C ASN A 44 15.71 1.18 4.97
N SER A 45 14.63 0.54 4.54
CA SER A 45 14.09 -0.65 5.21
C SER A 45 13.58 -1.65 4.20
N ARG A 46 13.31 -2.86 4.67
CA ARG A 46 12.78 -3.93 3.81
C ARG A 46 11.31 -4.14 4.09
N PHE A 47 10.53 -4.27 3.01
CA PHE A 47 9.11 -4.54 3.09
C PHE A 47 8.74 -5.69 2.17
N ASP A 48 7.67 -6.40 2.54
CA ASP A 48 7.13 -7.50 1.75
C ASP A 48 5.92 -7.08 0.92
N LEU A 49 5.31 -5.95 1.28
CA LEU A 49 4.13 -5.44 0.60
C LEU A 49 3.95 -3.96 0.93
N VAL A 50 3.43 -3.20 -0.03
CA VAL A 50 3.05 -1.80 0.18
C VAL A 50 1.56 -1.64 -0.06
N LEU A 51 0.88 -1.02 0.90
CA LEU A 51 -0.53 -0.66 0.82
C LEU A 51 -0.59 0.86 0.86
N THR A 52 -1.02 1.49 -0.22
CA THR A 52 -0.99 2.95 -0.33
C THR A 52 -2.26 3.54 -0.89
N ASP A 53 -2.64 4.69 -0.37
CA ASP A 53 -3.64 5.54 -0.98
C ASP A 53 -3.09 6.06 -2.31
N ILE A 54 -3.95 6.27 -3.29
CA ILE A 54 -3.53 6.91 -4.54
C ILE A 54 -3.52 8.42 -4.38
N ARG A 55 -4.58 8.98 -3.83
CA ARG A 55 -4.71 10.44 -3.70
C ARG A 55 -4.14 10.92 -2.38
N MET A 56 -2.97 11.53 -2.46
CA MET A 56 -2.27 12.10 -1.32
C MET A 56 -1.67 13.43 -1.71
N PRO A 57 -1.50 14.35 -0.75
CA PRO A 57 -0.82 15.61 -1.05
C PRO A 57 0.64 15.38 -1.41
N ARG A 58 1.20 16.27 -2.22
CA ARG A 58 2.60 16.30 -2.67
C ARG A 58 2.90 15.18 -3.66
N LEU A 59 3.13 13.97 -3.19
CA LEU A 59 3.47 12.83 -4.04
C LEU A 59 2.34 11.82 -3.97
N ASP A 60 1.63 11.60 -5.09
CA ASP A 60 0.51 10.66 -5.11
C ASP A 60 0.99 9.20 -5.18
N GLY A 61 0.02 8.28 -5.04
CA GLY A 61 0.32 6.85 -5.00
C GLY A 61 0.89 6.31 -6.30
N VAL A 62 0.55 6.89 -7.44
CA VAL A 62 1.09 6.46 -8.73
C VAL A 62 2.58 6.80 -8.82
N ALA A 63 2.95 8.01 -8.45
CA ALA A 63 4.35 8.42 -8.43
C ALA A 63 5.14 7.60 -7.41
N LEU A 64 4.54 7.33 -6.24
CA LEU A 64 5.15 6.48 -5.23
C LEU A 64 5.39 5.08 -5.77
N ALA A 65 4.39 4.47 -6.41
CA ALA A 65 4.51 3.12 -6.96
C ALA A 65 5.61 3.05 -8.01
N THR A 66 5.74 4.08 -8.85
CA THR A 66 6.80 4.15 -9.86
C THR A 66 8.16 4.12 -9.18
N HIS A 67 8.34 4.91 -8.12
CA HIS A 67 9.60 4.91 -7.37
C HIS A 67 9.88 3.54 -6.75
N ILE A 68 8.88 2.95 -6.11
CA ILE A 68 9.04 1.65 -5.44
C ILE A 68 9.42 0.57 -6.45
N LEU A 69 8.72 0.49 -7.57
CA LEU A 69 8.99 -0.53 -8.58
C LEU A 69 10.34 -0.36 -9.26
N SER A 70 10.87 0.86 -9.30
CA SER A 70 12.22 1.08 -9.81
C SER A 70 13.28 0.50 -8.87
N ARG A 71 12.98 0.39 -7.58
CA ARG A 71 13.89 -0.15 -6.57
C ARG A 71 13.66 -1.63 -6.32
N ILE A 72 12.39 -2.04 -6.24
CA ILE A 72 11.99 -3.40 -5.89
C ILE A 72 10.93 -3.85 -6.90
N PRO A 73 11.35 -4.31 -8.10
CA PRO A 73 10.41 -4.60 -9.18
C PRO A 73 9.37 -5.67 -8.88
N THR A 74 9.64 -6.52 -7.90
CA THR A 74 8.75 -7.65 -7.58
C THR A 74 7.87 -7.45 -6.36
N ILE A 75 7.96 -6.30 -5.68
CA ILE A 75 7.17 -6.10 -4.47
C ILE A 75 5.69 -5.93 -4.81
N PRO A 76 4.79 -6.64 -4.12
CA PRO A 76 3.36 -6.43 -4.31
C PRO A 76 2.95 -5.04 -3.83
N ILE A 77 2.14 -4.37 -4.63
CA ILE A 77 1.58 -3.06 -4.27
C ILE A 77 0.06 -3.15 -4.37
N ILE A 78 -0.61 -2.72 -3.31
CA ILE A 78 -2.06 -2.62 -3.27
C ILE A 78 -2.41 -1.15 -3.13
N MET A 79 -3.24 -0.64 -4.03
CA MET A 79 -3.68 0.75 -3.98
C MET A 79 -5.10 0.86 -3.48
N MET A 80 -5.37 1.94 -2.74
CA MET A 80 -6.69 2.24 -2.21
C MET A 80 -7.20 3.50 -2.85
N THR A 81 -8.45 3.50 -3.33
CA THR A 81 -9.04 4.70 -3.93
C THR A 81 -10.55 4.65 -3.89
N ALA A 82 -11.17 5.84 -3.78
CA ALA A 82 -12.61 6.01 -3.97
C ALA A 82 -12.97 6.16 -5.46
N PHE A 83 -11.97 6.30 -6.33
CA PHE A 83 -12.15 6.59 -7.75
C PHE A 83 -11.36 5.63 -8.64
N PRO A 84 -11.65 4.31 -8.58
CA PRO A 84 -10.78 3.32 -9.26
C PRO A 84 -10.73 3.50 -10.78
N SER A 85 -11.83 3.90 -11.41
CA SER A 85 -11.84 4.05 -12.88
C SER A 85 -10.93 5.16 -13.38
N GLU A 86 -10.83 6.27 -12.62
CA GLU A 86 -9.96 7.38 -12.98
C GLU A 86 -8.52 7.14 -12.58
N ASP A 87 -8.33 6.74 -11.32
CA ASP A 87 -7.01 6.73 -10.70
C ASP A 87 -6.12 5.59 -11.21
N LEU A 88 -6.73 4.47 -11.61
CA LEU A 88 -5.95 3.29 -11.99
C LEU A 88 -5.54 3.25 -13.45
N ARG A 89 -6.15 4.07 -14.29
CA ARG A 89 -5.85 4.07 -15.72
C ARG A 89 -4.34 4.15 -16.03
N PRO A 90 -3.57 5.02 -15.37
CA PRO A 90 -2.14 5.14 -15.67
C PRO A 90 -1.29 3.92 -15.28
N ILE A 91 -1.81 3.06 -14.40
CA ILE A 91 -1.04 1.93 -13.87
C ILE A 91 -1.60 0.57 -14.26
N TRP A 92 -2.59 0.54 -15.16
CA TRP A 92 -3.11 -0.71 -15.69
C TRP A 92 -2.01 -1.46 -16.43
N GLY A 93 -1.89 -2.75 -16.15
CA GLY A 93 -0.89 -3.58 -16.80
C GLY A 93 0.38 -3.79 -15.98
N TYR A 94 0.52 -3.13 -14.84
CA TYR A 94 1.68 -3.30 -13.97
C TYR A 94 1.48 -4.34 -12.87
N GLY A 95 0.35 -5.03 -12.87
CA GLY A 95 0.07 -6.04 -11.86
C GLY A 95 -0.27 -5.48 -10.48
N ILE A 96 -0.52 -4.19 -10.38
CA ILE A 96 -0.88 -3.55 -9.13
C ILE A 96 -2.35 -3.84 -8.83
N GLN A 97 -2.63 -4.27 -7.60
CA GLN A 97 -3.99 -4.55 -7.16
C GLN A 97 -4.63 -3.30 -6.57
N CYS A 98 -5.95 -3.26 -6.60
CA CYS A 98 -6.69 -2.12 -6.10
C CYS A 98 -7.82 -2.53 -5.18
N LEU A 99 -8.02 -1.72 -4.13
CA LEU A 99 -9.17 -1.82 -3.23
C LEU A 99 -9.94 -0.51 -3.28
N SER A 100 -11.26 -0.62 -3.45
CA SER A 100 -12.12 0.56 -3.48
C SER A 100 -12.44 1.02 -2.06
N LYS A 101 -12.52 2.32 -1.87
CA LYS A 101 -12.99 2.90 -0.61
C LYS A 101 -14.52 3.08 -0.67
N PRO A 102 -15.23 2.89 0.42
CA PRO A 102 -14.74 2.52 1.74
C PRO A 102 -14.22 1.07 1.76
N LEU A 103 -13.14 0.84 2.51
CA LEU A 103 -12.50 -0.48 2.55
C LEU A 103 -13.37 -1.52 3.25
N SER A 104 -13.45 -2.70 2.63
CA SER A 104 -13.97 -3.90 3.28
C SER A 104 -12.79 -4.60 3.95
N LEU A 105 -12.87 -4.85 5.25
CA LEU A 105 -11.81 -5.54 5.97
C LEU A 105 -11.61 -6.95 5.45
N HIS A 106 -12.69 -7.60 5.02
CA HIS A 106 -12.61 -8.93 4.42
C HIS A 106 -11.82 -8.91 3.12
N GLU A 107 -12.10 -7.92 2.25
CA GLU A 107 -11.36 -7.77 1.00
C GLU A 107 -9.89 -7.40 1.26
N LEU A 108 -9.64 -6.52 2.22
CA LEU A 108 -8.28 -6.14 2.57
C LEU A 108 -7.49 -7.37 3.01
N GLN A 109 -8.05 -8.16 3.93
CA GLN A 109 -7.40 -9.36 4.42
C GLN A 109 -7.12 -10.36 3.28
N SER A 110 -8.12 -10.62 2.46
CA SER A 110 -7.98 -11.57 1.34
C SER A 110 -6.93 -11.12 0.33
N THR A 111 -6.95 -9.82 0.00
CA THR A 111 -6.03 -9.27 -0.99
C THR A 111 -4.60 -9.29 -0.48
N VAL A 112 -4.39 -8.95 0.79
CA VAL A 112 -3.06 -9.00 1.41
C VAL A 112 -2.54 -10.44 1.43
N GLN A 113 -3.38 -11.39 1.85
CA GLN A 113 -2.97 -12.80 1.90
C GLN A 113 -2.56 -13.32 0.53
N ARG A 114 -3.34 -13.03 -0.51
CA ARG A 114 -3.02 -13.47 -1.87
C ARG A 114 -1.75 -12.81 -2.40
N ALA A 115 -1.57 -11.54 -2.14
CA ALA A 115 -0.39 -10.82 -2.60
C ALA A 115 0.88 -11.37 -1.97
N LEU A 116 0.85 -11.64 -0.66
CA LEU A 116 2.00 -12.19 0.05
C LEU A 116 2.29 -13.64 -0.30
N ALA A 117 1.25 -14.41 -0.66
CA ALA A 117 1.44 -15.79 -1.08
C ALA A 117 2.18 -15.91 -2.40
N ARG A 118 2.05 -14.90 -3.27
CA ARG A 118 2.74 -14.88 -4.57
C ARG A 118 4.21 -14.43 -4.44
N GLY A 119 4.46 -13.63 -3.43
CA GLY A 119 5.78 -13.11 -3.18
C GLY A 119 6.67 -14.12 -2.50
#